data_5801596efd987a7bd31dc30e0016c172
#
_entry.id   5801596efd987a7bd31dc30e0016c172
#
_cell.length_a   1.000
_cell.length_b   1.000
_cell.length_c   1.000
_cell.angle_alpha   90.00
_cell.angle_beta   90.00
_cell.angle_gamma   90.00
#
_symmetry.space_group_name_H-M   'P 1'
#
loop_
_entity.id
_entity.type
_entity.pdbx_description
1 polymer ?
#
loop_
_entity_poly.entity_id
_entity_poly.type
_entity_poly.pdbx_seq_one_letter_code
_entity_poly.pdbx_strand_id
1 'polypeptide(L)'
;MPLYHRLLVPAASLLAATIIFRPGTAPAAPPTEGMTTERLVSQLRVAIDNLKTLRCTVHAQERLGGKYTQANSTMKLGYAPLQIFLRNKKGVEVLWVTGQNDGDAWVYPNSFPYVTLSLDPNGMLMRRGQHHSVLDAGYGMIADILRGSAQRPDKSYERSFRYTGDTTIAGRPCYQLSSDFPKFRYVSYTAGKGETVAQVADKFGCGEYRIMEKNGVAADAPIPTGKVLQVPNSYGTSTLICVDKKLYLPLLIRAEDDKGLFEEFKFLDVEANQPIPAQEFTKEFKDYNL
;
A
#
# COMPACT_ATOMS: atom_id res chain seq x y z
N MET A 1 53.46 -79.39 -39.86
CA MET A 1 54.21 -78.15 -39.62
C MET A 1 53.91 -77.18 -40.74
N PRO A 2 53.11 -76.12 -40.51
CA PRO A 2 52.90 -75.12 -41.55
C PRO A 2 53.66 -73.85 -41.28
N LEU A 3 54.20 -73.29 -42.37
CA LEU A 3 54.94 -72.04 -42.45
C LEU A 3 53.95 -70.80 -42.39
N TYR A 4 54.33 -69.85 -41.57
CA TYR A 4 53.71 -68.55 -41.51
C TYR A 4 54.21 -67.64 -42.65
N HIS A 5 53.27 -67.15 -43.50
CA HIS A 5 53.53 -66.04 -44.40
C HIS A 5 53.08 -64.76 -43.76
N ARG A 6 53.98 -63.82 -43.53
CA ARG A 6 53.69 -62.44 -43.13
C ARG A 6 53.43 -61.63 -44.38
N LEU A 7 52.23 -61.10 -44.44
CA LEU A 7 51.83 -60.05 -45.40
C LEU A 7 52.11 -58.70 -44.75
N LEU A 8 52.94 -57.90 -45.41
CA LEU A 8 53.21 -56.51 -45.14
C LEU A 8 52.05 -55.65 -45.76
N VAL A 9 51.38 -54.87 -44.95
CA VAL A 9 50.37 -53.86 -45.38
C VAL A 9 51.04 -52.50 -45.26
N PRO A 10 50.96 -51.63 -46.31
CA PRO A 10 51.55 -50.29 -46.22
C PRO A 10 50.67 -49.36 -45.40
N ALA A 11 51.27 -48.54 -44.53
CA ALA A 11 50.63 -47.53 -43.70
C ALA A 11 50.22 -46.36 -44.64
N ALA A 12 48.93 -46.15 -44.72
CA ALA A 12 48.36 -44.93 -45.29
C ALA A 12 48.27 -43.84 -44.20
N SER A 13 49.05 -42.78 -44.41
CA SER A 13 48.99 -41.59 -43.49
C SER A 13 47.69 -40.80 -43.75
N LEU A 14 46.76 -40.87 -42.81
CA LEU A 14 45.63 -39.95 -42.78
C LEU A 14 46.08 -38.61 -42.17
N LEU A 15 46.12 -37.55 -42.95
CA LEU A 15 46.19 -36.18 -42.47
C LEU A 15 44.80 -35.84 -41.85
N ALA A 16 44.71 -35.79 -40.52
CA ALA A 16 43.52 -35.25 -39.83
C ALA A 16 43.63 -33.72 -39.87
N ALA A 17 42.78 -33.07 -40.66
CA ALA A 17 42.61 -31.63 -40.59
C ALA A 17 41.79 -31.28 -39.32
N THR A 18 42.48 -30.72 -38.31
CA THR A 18 41.85 -30.21 -37.07
C THR A 18 41.13 -28.90 -37.43
N ILE A 19 39.80 -28.96 -37.58
CA ILE A 19 38.96 -27.75 -37.65
C ILE A 19 38.90 -27.16 -36.27
N ILE A 20 39.65 -26.06 -36.02
CA ILE A 20 39.53 -25.26 -34.79
C ILE A 20 38.24 -24.48 -34.87
N PHE A 21 37.20 -24.99 -34.17
CA PHE A 21 36.00 -24.23 -33.93
C PHE A 21 36.34 -23.10 -32.93
N ARG A 22 36.44 -21.86 -33.41
CA ARG A 22 36.45 -20.69 -32.53
C ARG A 22 35.03 -20.52 -32.05
N PRO A 23 34.76 -20.57 -30.71
CA PRO A 23 33.44 -20.20 -30.19
C PRO A 23 33.23 -18.72 -30.50
N GLY A 24 32.30 -18.43 -31.40
CA GLY A 24 31.80 -17.07 -31.61
C GLY A 24 31.26 -16.56 -30.27
N THR A 25 31.77 -15.46 -29.80
CA THR A 25 31.18 -14.74 -28.66
C THR A 25 29.78 -14.37 -29.06
N ALA A 26 28.76 -15.03 -28.47
CA ALA A 26 27.37 -14.58 -28.60
C ALA A 26 27.32 -13.10 -28.18
N PRO A 27 26.57 -12.25 -28.91
CA PRO A 27 26.39 -10.87 -28.49
C PRO A 27 25.83 -10.87 -27.06
N ALA A 28 26.48 -10.11 -26.15
CA ALA A 28 25.98 -9.93 -24.81
C ALA A 28 24.53 -9.47 -24.88
N ALA A 29 23.63 -10.17 -24.20
CA ALA A 29 22.25 -9.73 -24.08
C ALA A 29 22.26 -8.28 -23.57
N PRO A 30 21.39 -7.40 -24.13
CA PRO A 30 21.31 -6.03 -23.66
C PRO A 30 21.12 -6.04 -22.13
N PRO A 31 21.78 -5.14 -21.38
CA PRO A 31 21.65 -5.09 -19.94
C PRO A 31 20.15 -4.97 -19.64
N THR A 32 19.64 -5.88 -18.86
CA THR A 32 18.26 -5.79 -18.31
C THR A 32 18.22 -4.49 -17.54
N GLU A 33 17.46 -3.50 -18.03
CA GLU A 33 17.27 -2.23 -17.32
C GLU A 33 16.84 -2.56 -15.88
N GLY A 34 17.70 -2.26 -14.93
CA GLY A 34 17.41 -2.44 -13.51
C GLY A 34 16.18 -1.64 -13.10
N MET A 35 15.53 -2.01 -12.00
CA MET A 35 14.45 -1.21 -11.43
C MET A 35 15.00 0.17 -11.03
N THR A 36 14.32 1.25 -11.43
CA THR A 36 14.59 2.62 -10.99
C THR A 36 13.45 3.12 -10.10
N THR A 37 13.71 4.19 -9.36
CA THR A 37 12.68 4.83 -8.52
C THR A 37 11.46 5.24 -9.35
N GLU A 38 11.70 5.94 -10.47
CA GLU A 38 10.62 6.45 -11.34
C GLU A 38 9.80 5.31 -11.91
N ARG A 39 10.46 4.25 -12.36
CA ARG A 39 9.79 3.08 -12.91
C ARG A 39 8.94 2.39 -11.83
N LEU A 40 9.48 2.21 -10.61
CA LEU A 40 8.76 1.60 -9.50
C LEU A 40 7.53 2.43 -9.10
N VAL A 41 7.70 3.74 -8.92
CA VAL A 41 6.59 4.65 -8.58
C VAL A 41 5.53 4.69 -9.68
N SER A 42 5.94 4.70 -10.94
CA SER A 42 5.01 4.65 -12.08
C SER A 42 4.21 3.35 -12.10
N GLN A 43 4.87 2.19 -11.94
CA GLN A 43 4.19 0.88 -11.90
C GLN A 43 3.25 0.74 -10.71
N LEU A 44 3.68 1.20 -9.54
CA LEU A 44 2.84 1.22 -8.34
C LEU A 44 1.56 2.05 -8.55
N ARG A 45 1.68 3.27 -9.10
CA ARG A 45 0.51 4.11 -9.41
C ARG A 45 -0.41 3.45 -10.41
N VAL A 46 0.13 2.97 -11.54
CA VAL A 46 -0.66 2.26 -12.56
C VAL A 46 -1.38 1.05 -11.96
N ALA A 47 -0.73 0.30 -11.07
CA ALA A 47 -1.35 -0.85 -10.42
C ALA A 47 -2.51 -0.44 -9.50
N ILE A 48 -2.36 0.64 -8.72
CA ILE A 48 -3.42 1.16 -7.86
C ILE A 48 -4.57 1.75 -8.69
N ASP A 49 -4.27 2.56 -9.70
CA ASP A 49 -5.29 3.21 -10.54
C ASP A 49 -6.12 2.21 -11.37
N ASN A 50 -5.56 1.03 -11.67
CA ASN A 50 -6.23 -0.04 -12.40
C ASN A 50 -6.94 -1.07 -11.50
N LEU A 51 -6.99 -0.86 -10.18
CA LEU A 51 -7.74 -1.75 -9.30
C LEU A 51 -9.25 -1.62 -9.57
N LYS A 52 -9.86 -2.78 -9.78
CA LYS A 52 -11.32 -2.95 -9.88
C LYS A 52 -11.88 -3.58 -8.62
N THR A 53 -11.15 -4.55 -8.08
CA THR A 53 -11.50 -5.26 -6.85
C THR A 53 -10.24 -5.61 -6.07
N LEU A 54 -10.39 -5.73 -4.75
CA LEU A 54 -9.33 -6.18 -3.85
C LEU A 54 -9.92 -7.04 -2.73
N ARG A 55 -9.35 -8.21 -2.50
CA ARG A 55 -9.52 -8.99 -1.27
C ARG A 55 -8.17 -9.11 -0.58
N CYS A 56 -8.13 -8.93 0.72
CA CYS A 56 -6.92 -9.17 1.50
C CYS A 56 -7.22 -9.29 3.00
N THR A 57 -6.23 -9.73 3.75
CA THR A 57 -6.17 -9.59 5.20
C THR A 57 -5.23 -8.43 5.52
N VAL A 58 -5.66 -7.49 6.37
CA VAL A 58 -4.86 -6.36 6.81
C VAL A 58 -4.49 -6.54 8.28
N HIS A 59 -3.20 -6.49 8.57
CA HIS A 59 -2.68 -6.36 9.92
C HIS A 59 -2.19 -4.92 10.09
N ALA A 60 -2.89 -4.18 10.94
CA ALA A 60 -2.58 -2.79 11.24
C ALA A 60 -1.98 -2.67 12.65
N GLN A 61 -0.98 -1.82 12.78
CA GLN A 61 -0.45 -1.34 14.06
C GLN A 61 -0.36 0.18 14.00
N GLU A 62 -1.02 0.86 14.94
CA GLU A 62 -1.13 2.31 14.97
C GLU A 62 -0.81 2.84 16.37
N ARG A 63 -0.16 4.00 16.45
CA ARG A 63 0.12 4.67 17.74
C ARG A 63 -0.94 5.71 18.04
N LEU A 64 -1.80 5.41 19.02
CA LEU A 64 -2.91 6.25 19.46
C LEU A 64 -2.66 6.76 20.89
N GLY A 65 -2.60 8.06 21.09
CA GLY A 65 -2.36 8.65 22.41
C GLY A 65 -1.08 8.13 23.08
N GLY A 66 -0.04 7.83 22.27
CA GLY A 66 1.24 7.29 22.76
C GLY A 66 1.26 5.79 23.04
N LYS A 67 0.17 5.05 22.79
CA LYS A 67 0.09 3.59 22.94
C LYS A 67 -0.12 2.93 21.58
N TYR A 68 0.49 1.76 21.38
CA TYR A 68 0.27 0.96 20.19
C TYR A 68 -1.02 0.15 20.31
N THR A 69 -1.83 0.20 19.26
CA THR A 69 -2.99 -0.67 19.04
C THR A 69 -2.72 -1.56 17.85
N GLN A 70 -3.33 -2.75 17.86
CA GLN A 70 -3.27 -3.68 16.75
C GLN A 70 -4.68 -4.06 16.30
N ALA A 71 -4.90 -4.06 15.00
CA ALA A 71 -6.14 -4.52 14.39
C ALA A 71 -5.81 -5.48 13.25
N ASN A 72 -6.59 -6.56 13.16
CA ASN A 72 -6.51 -7.50 12.05
C ASN A 72 -7.91 -7.63 11.46
N SER A 73 -8.03 -7.40 10.16
CA SER A 73 -9.31 -7.39 9.46
C SER A 73 -9.18 -8.08 8.11
N THR A 74 -10.20 -8.82 7.72
CA THR A 74 -10.41 -9.17 6.31
C THR A 74 -11.11 -8.02 5.60
N MET A 75 -10.74 -7.79 4.35
CA MET A 75 -11.23 -6.67 3.55
C MET A 75 -11.65 -7.12 2.17
N LYS A 76 -12.77 -6.57 1.69
CA LYS A 76 -13.24 -6.67 0.31
C LYS A 76 -13.54 -5.27 -0.20
N LEU A 77 -13.00 -4.93 -1.36
CA LEU A 77 -13.21 -3.63 -2.00
C LEU A 77 -13.64 -3.80 -3.45
N GLY A 78 -14.61 -3.00 -3.87
CA GLY A 78 -14.90 -2.69 -5.26
C GLY A 78 -14.60 -1.21 -5.50
N TYR A 79 -14.00 -0.84 -6.64
CA TYR A 79 -13.53 0.52 -6.87
C TYR A 79 -14.37 1.33 -7.85
N ALA A 80 -15.33 0.73 -8.54
CA ALA A 80 -16.17 1.45 -9.50
C ALA A 80 -17.62 0.88 -9.54
N PRO A 81 -18.53 1.42 -8.71
CA PRO A 81 -18.36 2.41 -7.65
C PRO A 81 -17.60 1.87 -6.44
N LEU A 82 -17.10 2.75 -5.58
CA LEU A 82 -16.42 2.32 -4.35
C LEU A 82 -17.41 1.59 -3.42
N GLN A 83 -17.00 0.40 -3.00
CA GLN A 83 -17.73 -0.49 -2.09
C GLN A 83 -16.71 -1.10 -1.13
N ILE A 84 -17.02 -1.13 0.15
CA ILE A 84 -16.08 -1.54 1.21
C ILE A 84 -16.80 -2.49 2.15
N PHE A 85 -16.23 -3.68 2.34
CA PHE A 85 -16.60 -4.56 3.45
C PHE A 85 -15.37 -4.89 4.26
N LEU A 86 -15.47 -4.72 5.58
CA LEU A 86 -14.45 -5.08 6.55
C LEU A 86 -15.04 -5.98 7.64
N ARG A 87 -14.28 -6.98 8.05
CA ARG A 87 -14.58 -7.78 9.25
C ARG A 87 -13.32 -7.93 10.08
N ASN A 88 -13.32 -7.44 11.31
CA ASN A 88 -12.18 -7.61 12.20
C ASN A 88 -12.22 -8.95 12.96
N LYS A 89 -11.11 -9.32 13.61
CA LYS A 89 -11.05 -10.57 14.40
C LYS A 89 -12.04 -10.65 15.56
N LYS A 90 -12.58 -9.52 16.02
CA LYS A 90 -13.60 -9.49 17.08
C LYS A 90 -15.00 -9.66 16.53
N GLY A 91 -15.15 -9.86 15.20
CA GLY A 91 -16.44 -10.03 14.54
C GLY A 91 -17.20 -8.72 14.30
N VAL A 92 -16.59 -7.55 14.50
CA VAL A 92 -17.18 -6.29 14.05
C VAL A 92 -17.16 -6.26 12.54
N GLU A 93 -18.30 -5.97 11.92
CA GLU A 93 -18.47 -5.86 10.48
C GLU A 93 -18.82 -4.43 10.10
N VAL A 94 -18.27 -3.98 8.98
CA VAL A 94 -18.56 -2.68 8.39
C VAL A 94 -18.81 -2.86 6.91
N LEU A 95 -19.93 -2.38 6.41
CA LEU A 95 -20.26 -2.30 5.00
C LEU A 95 -20.56 -0.86 4.63
N TRP A 96 -19.86 -0.35 3.64
CA TRP A 96 -20.15 0.95 3.05
C TRP A 96 -20.21 0.84 1.53
N VAL A 97 -21.23 1.43 0.93
CA VAL A 97 -21.46 1.36 -0.52
C VAL A 97 -21.84 2.76 -1.02
N THR A 98 -21.13 3.24 -2.03
CA THR A 98 -21.41 4.55 -2.65
C THR A 98 -22.89 4.69 -3.02
N GLY A 99 -23.51 5.77 -2.53
CA GLY A 99 -24.89 6.13 -2.85
C GLY A 99 -25.95 5.29 -2.11
N GLN A 100 -25.56 4.48 -1.13
CA GLN A 100 -26.50 3.76 -0.28
C GLN A 100 -26.48 4.30 1.16
N ASN A 101 -27.52 3.96 1.93
CA ASN A 101 -27.68 4.25 3.36
C ASN A 101 -27.42 5.74 3.70
N ASP A 102 -27.88 6.66 2.85
CA ASP A 102 -27.71 8.11 3.00
C ASP A 102 -26.24 8.56 3.19
N GLY A 103 -25.29 7.72 2.76
CA GLY A 103 -23.85 7.94 2.90
C GLY A 103 -23.22 7.31 4.15
N ASP A 104 -24.01 6.77 5.05
CA ASP A 104 -23.58 6.08 6.25
C ASP A 104 -23.09 4.66 5.95
N ALA A 105 -22.24 4.12 6.83
CA ALA A 105 -21.87 2.72 6.85
C ALA A 105 -22.83 1.90 7.70
N TRP A 106 -23.20 0.70 7.26
CA TRP A 106 -23.78 -0.31 8.13
C TRP A 106 -22.69 -0.93 8.99
N VAL A 107 -22.91 -0.95 10.30
CA VAL A 107 -21.94 -1.46 11.28
C VAL A 107 -22.59 -2.45 12.21
N TYR A 108 -22.12 -3.70 12.22
CA TYR A 108 -22.46 -4.68 13.24
C TYR A 108 -21.36 -4.73 14.28
N PRO A 109 -21.59 -4.26 15.54
CA PRO A 109 -20.55 -4.11 16.54
C PRO A 109 -20.13 -5.43 17.20
N ASN A 110 -20.83 -6.54 16.92
CA ASN A 110 -20.68 -7.84 17.58
C ASN A 110 -20.64 -7.74 19.11
N SER A 111 -21.46 -6.84 19.66
CA SER A 111 -21.64 -6.60 21.09
C SER A 111 -23.08 -6.16 21.36
N PHE A 112 -23.52 -6.24 22.62
CA PHE A 112 -24.85 -5.77 22.97
C PHE A 112 -25.08 -4.32 22.46
N PRO A 113 -26.21 -4.01 21.83
CA PRO A 113 -27.45 -4.82 21.68
C PRO A 113 -27.49 -5.76 20.48
N TYR A 114 -26.35 -6.09 19.82
CA TYR A 114 -26.26 -7.02 18.67
C TYR A 114 -27.16 -6.61 17.49
N VAL A 115 -27.25 -5.33 17.24
CA VAL A 115 -28.01 -4.75 16.12
C VAL A 115 -27.07 -4.00 15.20
N THR A 116 -27.42 -3.96 13.91
CA THR A 116 -26.72 -3.15 12.92
C THR A 116 -27.05 -1.68 13.13
N LEU A 117 -26.03 -0.86 13.14
CA LEU A 117 -26.10 0.59 13.28
C LEU A 117 -25.81 1.25 11.93
N SER A 118 -26.39 2.43 11.70
CA SER A 118 -26.03 3.34 10.61
C SER A 118 -25.13 4.41 11.21
N LEU A 119 -23.88 4.52 10.72
CA LEU A 119 -22.88 5.42 11.29
C LEU A 119 -22.14 6.17 10.17
N ASP A 120 -21.98 7.48 10.36
CA ASP A 120 -21.13 8.30 9.48
C ASP A 120 -19.70 7.73 9.44
N PRO A 121 -19.17 7.35 8.26
CA PRO A 121 -17.84 6.78 8.12
C PRO A 121 -16.71 7.72 8.60
N ASN A 122 -16.94 9.03 8.61
CA ASN A 122 -16.01 10.04 9.13
C ASN A 122 -16.32 10.45 10.57
N GLY A 123 -17.44 9.99 11.11
CA GLY A 123 -17.90 10.32 12.46
C GLY A 123 -16.97 9.80 13.56
N MET A 124 -17.04 10.45 14.72
CA MET A 124 -16.15 10.18 15.85
C MET A 124 -16.20 8.71 16.31
N LEU A 125 -17.37 8.04 16.23
CA LEU A 125 -17.49 6.62 16.60
C LEU A 125 -16.73 5.72 15.65
N MET A 126 -16.81 5.96 14.34
CA MET A 126 -16.11 5.18 13.31
C MET A 126 -14.61 5.46 13.33
N ARG A 127 -14.19 6.68 13.67
CA ARG A 127 -12.78 7.10 13.74
C ARG A 127 -12.11 6.70 15.06
N ARG A 128 -12.88 6.24 16.04
CA ARG A 128 -12.35 5.90 17.36
C ARG A 128 -11.40 4.73 17.30
N GLY A 129 -10.15 4.97 17.73
CA GLY A 129 -9.15 3.91 17.85
C GLY A 129 -8.44 3.56 16.54
N GLN A 130 -8.46 4.45 15.55
CA GLN A 130 -7.74 4.30 14.28
C GLN A 130 -7.33 5.66 13.69
N HIS A 131 -6.29 5.68 12.86
CA HIS A 131 -5.81 6.90 12.20
C HIS A 131 -6.68 7.31 11.02
N HIS A 132 -7.24 6.34 10.30
CA HIS A 132 -7.89 6.52 9.01
C HIS A 132 -9.39 6.31 9.08
N SER A 133 -10.11 6.94 8.17
CA SER A 133 -11.52 6.61 7.90
C SER A 133 -11.62 5.23 7.24
N VAL A 134 -12.77 4.57 7.38
CA VAL A 134 -13.06 3.38 6.59
C VAL A 134 -13.01 3.66 5.08
N LEU A 135 -13.27 4.91 4.67
CA LEU A 135 -13.20 5.34 3.27
C LEU A 135 -11.77 5.35 2.70
N ASP A 136 -10.76 5.35 3.58
CA ASP A 136 -9.34 5.25 3.20
C ASP A 136 -8.88 3.78 3.04
N ALA A 137 -9.82 2.83 3.13
CA ALA A 137 -9.51 1.41 3.03
C ALA A 137 -8.82 1.07 1.69
N GLY A 138 -7.83 0.19 1.74
CA GLY A 138 -7.05 -0.21 0.57
C GLY A 138 -5.82 0.66 0.33
N TYR A 139 -5.60 1.06 -0.92
CA TYR A 139 -4.36 1.73 -1.32
C TYR A 139 -4.54 3.21 -1.73
N GLY A 140 -5.74 3.78 -1.57
CA GLY A 140 -6.04 5.16 -1.96
C GLY A 140 -5.10 6.17 -1.30
N MET A 141 -4.89 6.05 0.00
CA MET A 141 -3.98 6.89 0.77
C MET A 141 -2.54 6.91 0.21
N ILE A 142 -2.02 5.76 -0.24
CA ILE A 142 -0.67 5.70 -0.83
C ILE A 142 -0.61 6.46 -2.14
N ALA A 143 -1.63 6.34 -2.97
CA ALA A 143 -1.71 7.12 -4.20
C ALA A 143 -1.72 8.63 -3.89
N ASP A 144 -2.40 9.07 -2.83
CA ASP A 144 -2.45 10.47 -2.40
C ASP A 144 -1.10 10.96 -1.85
N ILE A 145 -0.42 10.17 -1.01
CA ILE A 145 0.93 10.47 -0.53
C ILE A 145 1.91 10.62 -1.70
N LEU A 146 1.88 9.72 -2.67
CA LEU A 146 2.73 9.78 -3.85
C LEU A 146 2.40 10.99 -4.73
N ARG A 147 1.11 11.31 -4.95
CA ARG A 147 0.67 12.51 -5.68
C ARG A 147 1.10 13.79 -4.97
N GLY A 148 0.85 13.89 -3.68
CA GLY A 148 1.23 15.03 -2.86
C GLY A 148 2.73 15.30 -2.87
N SER A 149 3.55 14.23 -2.81
CA SER A 149 5.01 14.33 -2.90
C SER A 149 5.48 14.85 -4.27
N ALA A 150 4.82 14.45 -5.36
CA ALA A 150 5.14 14.89 -6.71
C ALA A 150 4.76 16.36 -6.98
N GLN A 151 3.68 16.85 -6.37
CA GLN A 151 3.16 18.20 -6.62
C GLN A 151 3.92 19.31 -5.87
N ARG A 152 4.77 18.97 -4.89
CA ARG A 152 5.54 19.96 -4.16
C ARG A 152 6.71 20.48 -5.00
N PRO A 153 6.82 21.79 -5.27
CA PRO A 153 7.84 22.36 -6.16
C PRO A 153 9.29 22.06 -5.77
N ASP A 154 9.54 21.81 -4.48
CA ASP A 154 10.86 21.52 -3.91
C ASP A 154 11.18 20.02 -3.83
N LYS A 155 10.25 19.15 -4.24
CA LYS A 155 10.34 17.70 -4.06
C LYS A 155 9.98 16.97 -5.34
N SER A 156 10.98 16.55 -6.10
CA SER A 156 10.84 15.51 -7.11
C SER A 156 10.62 14.13 -6.42
N TYR A 157 10.09 13.15 -7.13
CA TYR A 157 10.02 11.76 -6.65
C TYR A 157 11.38 11.26 -6.17
N GLU A 158 12.45 11.59 -6.85
CA GLU A 158 13.83 11.24 -6.52
C GLU A 158 14.28 11.77 -5.17
N ARG A 159 13.71 12.89 -4.71
CA ARG A 159 14.01 13.47 -3.39
C ARG A 159 13.10 12.93 -2.29
N SER A 160 11.86 12.57 -2.63
CA SER A 160 10.87 12.11 -1.66
C SER A 160 10.91 10.61 -1.46
N PHE A 161 11.01 9.85 -2.56
CA PHE A 161 11.05 8.40 -2.53
C PHE A 161 12.25 7.87 -3.33
N ARG A 162 12.83 6.78 -2.87
CA ARG A 162 13.93 6.07 -3.52
C ARG A 162 13.71 4.58 -3.47
N TYR A 163 13.99 3.90 -4.58
CA TYR A 163 14.17 2.47 -4.57
C TYR A 163 15.45 2.14 -3.81
N THR A 164 15.34 1.38 -2.74
CA THR A 164 16.45 1.09 -1.81
C THR A 164 16.88 -0.38 -1.84
N GLY A 165 16.29 -1.19 -2.70
CA GLY A 165 16.65 -2.59 -2.87
C GLY A 165 15.45 -3.53 -2.77
N ASP A 166 15.73 -4.79 -2.56
CA ASP A 166 14.74 -5.87 -2.55
C ASP A 166 14.56 -6.44 -1.15
N THR A 167 13.37 -6.99 -0.91
CA THR A 167 13.04 -7.69 0.33
C THR A 167 11.98 -8.77 0.08
N THR A 168 11.54 -9.43 1.15
CA THR A 168 10.47 -10.43 1.09
C THR A 168 9.45 -10.13 2.20
N ILE A 169 8.17 -10.05 1.85
CA ILE A 169 7.06 -9.87 2.79
C ILE A 169 6.12 -11.08 2.68
N ALA A 170 5.92 -11.79 3.79
CA ALA A 170 5.08 -13.00 3.84
C ALA A 170 5.40 -14.00 2.69
N GLY A 171 6.70 -14.23 2.42
CA GLY A 171 7.16 -15.13 1.36
C GLY A 171 7.10 -14.57 -0.06
N ARG A 172 6.63 -13.34 -0.27
CA ARG A 172 6.52 -12.70 -1.59
C ARG A 172 7.68 -11.73 -1.83
N PRO A 173 8.41 -11.85 -2.96
CA PRO A 173 9.45 -10.89 -3.32
C PRO A 173 8.91 -9.49 -3.53
N CYS A 174 9.55 -8.49 -2.95
CA CYS A 174 9.15 -7.09 -3.00
C CYS A 174 10.31 -6.17 -3.37
N TYR A 175 9.99 -5.03 -3.97
CA TYR A 175 10.84 -3.86 -4.06
C TYR A 175 10.62 -2.99 -2.82
N GLN A 176 11.69 -2.41 -2.27
CA GLN A 176 11.61 -1.41 -1.19
C GLN A 176 11.62 0.00 -1.77
N LEU A 177 10.60 0.77 -1.46
CA LEU A 177 10.49 2.19 -1.78
C LEU A 177 10.47 2.97 -0.46
N SER A 178 11.49 3.78 -0.21
CA SER A 178 11.65 4.53 1.03
C SER A 178 11.67 6.02 0.78
N SER A 179 11.17 6.81 1.73
CA SER A 179 11.32 8.26 1.75
C SER A 179 11.78 8.74 3.11
N ASP A 180 12.58 9.79 3.13
CA ASP A 180 13.08 10.45 4.33
C ASP A 180 12.71 11.93 4.32
N PHE A 181 12.21 12.43 5.45
CA PHE A 181 11.87 13.80 5.69
C PHE A 181 12.56 14.33 6.97
N PRO A 182 13.88 14.53 6.97
CA PRO A 182 14.63 14.90 8.17
C PRO A 182 14.23 16.26 8.75
N LYS A 183 13.50 17.09 7.97
CA LYS A 183 12.95 18.38 8.42
C LYS A 183 11.50 18.29 8.88
N PHE A 184 11.03 17.09 9.23
CA PHE A 184 9.71 16.91 9.83
C PHE A 184 9.55 17.76 11.07
N ARG A 185 8.49 18.55 11.12
CA ARG A 185 8.13 19.39 12.26
C ARG A 185 6.67 19.81 12.19
N TYR A 186 6.14 20.25 13.30
CA TYR A 186 4.87 20.96 13.34
C TYR A 186 5.09 22.43 13.01
N VAL A 187 4.19 22.99 12.21
CA VAL A 187 4.16 24.41 11.83
C VAL A 187 2.82 25.01 12.23
N SER A 188 2.83 26.30 12.59
CA SER A 188 1.59 27.01 12.92
C SER A 188 0.81 27.30 11.65
N TYR A 189 -0.50 27.03 11.68
CA TYR A 189 -1.44 27.30 10.60
C TYR A 189 -2.72 27.90 11.18
N THR A 190 -3.22 29.00 10.59
CA THR A 190 -4.49 29.61 11.00
C THR A 190 -5.61 29.11 10.09
N ALA A 191 -6.61 28.44 10.68
CA ALA A 191 -7.71 27.87 9.94
C ALA A 191 -8.60 28.94 9.31
N GLY A 192 -8.95 28.73 8.05
CA GLY A 192 -9.87 29.56 7.28
C GLY A 192 -11.33 29.29 7.65
N LYS A 193 -12.25 30.05 7.02
CA LYS A 193 -13.69 29.89 7.22
C LYS A 193 -14.17 28.54 6.65
N GLY A 194 -14.80 27.72 7.49
CA GLY A 194 -15.41 26.45 7.09
C GLY A 194 -14.41 25.35 6.75
N GLU A 195 -13.13 25.53 7.05
CA GLU A 195 -12.09 24.52 6.81
C GLU A 195 -12.26 23.31 7.70
N THR A 196 -12.05 22.11 7.14
CA THR A 196 -12.06 20.83 7.84
C THR A 196 -10.64 20.31 8.08
N VAL A 197 -10.50 19.35 8.99
CA VAL A 197 -9.20 18.68 9.23
C VAL A 197 -8.68 18.02 7.97
N ALA A 198 -9.53 17.37 7.17
CA ALA A 198 -9.17 16.74 5.90
C ALA A 198 -8.54 17.75 4.93
N GLN A 199 -9.20 18.91 4.73
CA GLN A 199 -8.68 19.96 3.85
C GLN A 199 -7.32 20.52 4.31
N VAL A 200 -7.13 20.66 5.63
CA VAL A 200 -5.82 21.09 6.17
C VAL A 200 -4.78 19.98 5.98
N ALA A 201 -5.13 18.71 6.22
CA ALA A 201 -4.24 17.58 6.01
C ALA A 201 -3.75 17.49 4.55
N ASP A 202 -4.64 17.65 3.58
CA ASP A 202 -4.35 17.67 2.16
C ASP A 202 -3.35 18.80 1.78
N LYS A 203 -3.57 20.01 2.29
CA LYS A 203 -2.67 21.16 2.05
C LYS A 203 -1.23 20.87 2.48
N PHE A 204 -1.06 20.14 3.58
CA PHE A 204 0.26 19.85 4.15
C PHE A 204 0.81 18.48 3.75
N GLY A 205 -0.02 17.62 3.13
CA GLY A 205 0.34 16.25 2.79
C GLY A 205 0.67 15.44 4.04
N CYS A 206 -0.15 15.57 5.07
CA CYS A 206 -0.01 14.87 6.34
C CYS A 206 -1.29 14.09 6.69
N GLY A 207 -1.20 13.20 7.68
CA GLY A 207 -2.38 12.46 8.18
C GLY A 207 -3.27 13.34 9.07
N GLU A 208 -4.59 13.19 8.92
CA GLU A 208 -5.58 13.91 9.74
C GLU A 208 -5.44 13.64 11.24
N TYR A 209 -5.17 12.38 11.61
CA TYR A 209 -5.08 11.99 13.02
C TYR A 209 -4.08 12.83 13.81
N ARG A 210 -2.93 13.17 13.25
CA ARG A 210 -1.93 14.02 13.93
C ARG A 210 -2.42 15.44 14.17
N ILE A 211 -3.20 15.98 13.23
CA ILE A 211 -3.83 17.30 13.42
C ILE A 211 -4.86 17.23 14.55
N MET A 212 -5.72 16.21 14.53
CA MET A 212 -6.73 16.00 15.56
C MET A 212 -6.11 15.81 16.94
N GLU A 213 -5.17 14.88 17.08
CA GLU A 213 -4.48 14.57 18.35
C GLU A 213 -3.77 15.80 18.91
N LYS A 214 -3.05 16.53 18.07
CA LYS A 214 -2.22 17.66 18.51
C LYS A 214 -3.04 18.88 18.93
N ASN A 215 -4.21 19.09 18.33
CA ASN A 215 -5.00 20.32 18.48
C ASN A 215 -6.35 20.13 19.18
N GLY A 216 -6.74 18.90 19.48
CA GLY A 216 -8.05 18.59 20.08
C GLY A 216 -9.20 19.03 19.19
N VAL A 217 -9.11 18.79 17.88
CA VAL A 217 -10.17 19.06 16.88
C VAL A 217 -10.75 17.76 16.37
N ALA A 218 -12.03 17.77 16.00
CA ALA A 218 -12.75 16.61 15.45
C ALA A 218 -12.62 16.55 13.92
N ALA A 219 -12.74 15.34 13.34
CA ALA A 219 -12.72 15.15 11.89
C ALA A 219 -14.03 15.56 11.23
N ASP A 220 -15.14 15.35 11.92
CA ASP A 220 -16.53 15.47 11.44
C ASP A 220 -17.12 16.88 11.57
N ALA A 221 -16.32 17.86 11.95
CA ALA A 221 -16.78 19.24 12.12
C ALA A 221 -15.79 20.25 11.51
N PRO A 222 -16.29 21.39 10.99
CA PRO A 222 -15.41 22.48 10.57
C PRO A 222 -14.59 23.01 11.75
N ILE A 223 -13.34 23.33 11.48
CA ILE A 223 -12.44 23.95 12.45
C ILE A 223 -12.92 25.38 12.72
N PRO A 224 -12.96 25.86 13.98
CA PRO A 224 -13.31 27.26 14.26
C PRO A 224 -12.42 28.21 13.48
N THR A 225 -13.06 29.15 12.75
CA THR A 225 -12.33 30.15 11.95
C THR A 225 -11.34 30.94 12.80
N GLY A 226 -10.12 31.10 12.33
CA GLY A 226 -9.05 31.79 13.05
C GLY A 226 -8.36 30.96 14.12
N LYS A 227 -8.77 29.72 14.36
CA LYS A 227 -8.06 28.82 15.28
C LYS A 227 -6.65 28.53 14.73
N VAL A 228 -5.64 28.76 15.58
CA VAL A 228 -4.26 28.40 15.25
C VAL A 228 -4.02 26.93 15.56
N LEU A 229 -3.60 26.19 14.56
CA LEU A 229 -3.29 24.75 14.63
C LEU A 229 -1.78 24.53 14.55
N GLN A 230 -1.32 23.45 15.18
CA GLN A 230 0.00 22.86 14.95
C GLN A 230 -0.16 21.72 13.95
N VAL A 231 0.32 21.92 12.73
CA VAL A 231 0.12 20.99 11.60
C VAL A 231 1.47 20.38 11.20
N PRO A 232 1.58 19.04 11.01
CA PRO A 232 2.80 18.44 10.50
C PRO A 232 3.08 18.93 9.06
N ASN A 233 4.34 19.20 8.75
CA ASN A 233 4.74 19.68 7.42
C ASN A 233 4.97 18.54 6.39
N SER A 234 4.76 17.29 6.80
CA SER A 234 4.80 16.08 5.95
C SER A 234 4.10 14.93 6.64
N TYR A 235 3.93 13.80 5.94
CA TYR A 235 3.28 12.61 6.49
C TYR A 235 4.08 11.98 7.64
N GLY A 236 5.39 12.00 7.59
CA GLY A 236 6.27 11.45 8.62
C GLY A 236 7.71 11.91 8.47
N THR A 237 8.58 11.41 9.33
CA THR A 237 10.05 11.54 9.21
C THR A 237 10.58 10.56 8.17
N SER A 238 9.96 9.37 8.08
CA SER A 238 10.28 8.36 7.07
C SER A 238 9.06 7.53 6.71
N THR A 239 9.08 6.98 5.50
CA THR A 239 8.07 6.03 5.00
C THR A 239 8.77 4.89 4.28
N LEU A 240 8.36 3.66 4.55
CA LEU A 240 8.78 2.45 3.84
C LEU A 240 7.55 1.81 3.21
N ILE A 241 7.61 1.55 1.91
CA ILE A 241 6.60 0.80 1.16
C ILE A 241 7.30 -0.40 0.53
N CYS A 242 6.86 -1.63 0.87
CA CYS A 242 7.33 -2.84 0.22
C CYS A 242 6.31 -3.23 -0.86
N VAL A 243 6.72 -3.12 -2.11
CA VAL A 243 5.88 -3.30 -3.30
C VAL A 243 6.10 -4.68 -3.88
N ASP A 244 5.05 -5.48 -3.98
CA ASP A 244 5.10 -6.82 -4.58
C ASP A 244 5.62 -6.79 -6.02
N LYS A 245 6.59 -7.63 -6.34
CA LYS A 245 7.23 -7.64 -7.67
C LYS A 245 6.31 -8.10 -8.80
N LYS A 246 5.23 -8.84 -8.50
CA LYS A 246 4.29 -9.37 -9.48
C LYS A 246 3.09 -8.45 -9.69
N LEU A 247 2.51 -7.96 -8.60
CA LEU A 247 1.29 -7.14 -8.63
C LEU A 247 1.58 -5.64 -8.68
N TYR A 248 2.76 -5.20 -8.31
CA TYR A 248 3.11 -3.79 -8.09
C TYR A 248 2.19 -3.09 -7.07
N LEU A 249 1.63 -3.85 -6.13
CA LEU A 249 0.80 -3.34 -5.03
C LEU A 249 1.59 -3.42 -3.71
N PRO A 250 1.32 -2.53 -2.75
CA PRO A 250 1.96 -2.57 -1.44
C PRO A 250 1.58 -3.83 -0.66
N LEU A 251 2.57 -4.53 -0.09
CA LEU A 251 2.35 -5.58 0.92
C LEU A 251 2.72 -5.11 2.32
N LEU A 252 3.51 -4.05 2.45
CA LEU A 252 3.80 -3.38 3.71
C LEU A 252 3.91 -1.89 3.47
N ILE A 253 3.30 -1.13 4.37
CA ILE A 253 3.43 0.32 4.47
C ILE A 253 3.78 0.62 5.90
N ARG A 254 4.86 1.37 6.14
CA ARG A 254 5.28 1.81 7.46
C ARG A 254 5.60 3.29 7.41
N ALA A 255 5.07 4.05 8.35
CA ALA A 255 5.39 5.46 8.55
C ALA A 255 5.94 5.67 9.95
N GLU A 256 6.98 6.49 10.06
CA GLU A 256 7.57 6.91 11.33
C GLU A 256 7.46 8.44 11.48
N ASP A 257 7.45 8.92 12.71
CA ASP A 257 7.52 10.34 13.02
C ASP A 257 8.63 10.62 14.04
N ASP A 258 8.63 11.79 14.67
CA ASP A 258 9.59 12.21 15.70
C ASP A 258 9.56 11.36 17.00
N LYS A 259 8.56 10.47 17.12
CA LYS A 259 8.40 9.55 18.26
C LYS A 259 8.60 8.07 17.88
N GLY A 260 9.11 7.80 16.65
CA GLY A 260 9.29 6.45 16.11
C GLY A 260 8.10 5.96 15.30
N LEU A 261 7.81 4.65 15.35
CA LEU A 261 6.72 4.08 14.55
C LEU A 261 5.40 4.80 14.82
N PHE A 262 4.82 5.35 13.75
CA PHE A 262 3.51 5.97 13.78
C PHE A 262 2.43 4.96 13.41
N GLU A 263 2.61 4.27 12.27
CA GLU A 263 1.71 3.22 11.80
C GLU A 263 2.42 2.22 10.91
N GLU A 264 1.90 1.00 10.88
CA GLU A 264 2.31 -0.06 9.97
C GLU A 264 1.08 -0.85 9.51
N PHE A 265 0.97 -1.06 8.19
CA PHE A 265 -0.05 -1.90 7.56
C PHE A 265 0.62 -3.00 6.76
N LYS A 266 0.24 -4.26 7.03
CA LYS A 266 0.63 -5.43 6.23
C LYS A 266 -0.59 -5.97 5.53
N PHE A 267 -0.48 -6.14 4.22
CA PHE A 267 -1.51 -6.71 3.36
C PHE A 267 -1.10 -8.14 3.01
N LEU A 268 -1.87 -9.09 3.50
CA LEU A 268 -1.68 -10.53 3.31
C LEU A 268 -2.78 -11.08 2.42
N ASP A 269 -2.53 -12.21 1.78
CA ASP A 269 -3.50 -12.91 0.93
C ASP A 269 -4.13 -11.99 -0.13
N VAL A 270 -3.31 -11.13 -0.73
CA VAL A 270 -3.76 -10.10 -1.68
C VAL A 270 -4.20 -10.74 -2.98
N GLU A 271 -5.50 -10.61 -3.27
CA GLU A 271 -6.16 -10.96 -4.52
C GLU A 271 -6.67 -9.67 -5.18
N ALA A 272 -5.98 -9.23 -6.23
CA ALA A 272 -6.32 -8.03 -6.98
C ALA A 272 -7.05 -8.38 -8.28
N ASN A 273 -8.10 -7.61 -8.61
CA ASN A 273 -8.87 -7.73 -9.84
C ASN A 273 -9.52 -9.10 -10.08
N GLN A 274 -9.73 -9.88 -9.01
CA GLN A 274 -10.55 -11.09 -9.07
C GLN A 274 -12.02 -10.71 -8.89
N PRO A 275 -12.95 -11.34 -9.60
CA PRO A 275 -14.37 -11.02 -9.47
C PRO A 275 -14.86 -11.17 -8.02
N ILE A 276 -15.58 -10.16 -7.52
CA ILE A 276 -16.33 -10.23 -6.27
C ILE A 276 -17.81 -10.13 -6.65
N PRO A 277 -18.63 -11.14 -6.32
CA PRO A 277 -20.06 -11.09 -6.59
C PRO A 277 -20.71 -9.87 -5.94
N ALA A 278 -21.60 -9.18 -6.66
CA ALA A 278 -22.23 -7.95 -6.19
C ALA A 278 -23.00 -8.12 -4.87
N GLN A 279 -23.56 -9.31 -4.64
CA GLN A 279 -24.24 -9.64 -3.38
C GLN A 279 -23.34 -9.62 -2.15
N GLU A 280 -22.01 -9.75 -2.31
CA GLU A 280 -21.07 -9.61 -1.20
C GLU A 280 -20.89 -8.15 -0.75
N PHE A 281 -21.51 -7.19 -1.44
CA PHE A 281 -21.60 -5.80 -1.04
C PHE A 281 -23.05 -5.40 -0.67
N THR A 282 -23.83 -6.33 -0.19
CA THR A 282 -25.17 -6.07 0.37
C THR A 282 -25.23 -6.53 1.82
N LYS A 283 -26.03 -5.83 2.64
CA LYS A 283 -26.18 -6.21 4.07
C LYS A 283 -26.90 -7.55 4.27
N GLU A 284 -27.67 -7.97 3.26
CA GLU A 284 -28.39 -9.24 3.24
C GLU A 284 -27.51 -10.43 2.83
N PHE A 285 -26.21 -10.22 2.57
CA PHE A 285 -25.33 -11.33 2.23
C PHE A 285 -25.27 -12.35 3.38
N LYS A 286 -25.56 -13.61 3.05
CA LYS A 286 -25.81 -14.69 4.02
C LYS A 286 -24.72 -14.92 5.07
N ASP A 287 -23.46 -14.51 4.77
CA ASP A 287 -22.32 -14.72 5.65
C ASP A 287 -22.03 -13.48 6.53
N TYR A 288 -22.91 -12.45 6.53
CA TYR A 288 -22.80 -11.26 7.34
C TYR A 288 -23.85 -11.24 8.45
N ASN A 289 -23.56 -10.48 9.50
CA ASN A 289 -24.47 -10.24 10.61
C ASN A 289 -25.13 -8.84 10.53
N LEU A 290 -24.93 -8.16 9.40
CA LEU A 290 -25.42 -6.79 9.13
C LEU A 290 -26.95 -6.69 9.03
#